data_f17b799ea95e28bc8e4f7ad9719ee30c
#
_entry.id   f17b799ea95e28bc8e4f7ad9719ee30c
#
_cell.length_a   1.000
_cell.length_b   1.000
_cell.length_c   1.000
_cell.angle_alpha   90.00
_cell.angle_beta   90.00
_cell.angle_gamma   90.00
#
_symmetry.space_group_name_H-M   'P 1'
#
loop_
_entity.id
_entity.type
_entity.pdbx_description
1 polymer ?
#
loop_
_entity_poly.entity_id
_entity_poly.type
_entity_poly.pdbx_seq_one_letter_code
_entity_poly.pdbx_strand_id
1 'polypeptide(L)'
;MYENPILQDNINKLMKFGYEFIKPASGRLACGDSGAGKLQDTNFITQVIESMLYDKKDLKGKKVLVTAGPTMEDIDPVRYITNRSSGKMGYSIAEEARDRGAEVTLVSGPTSLEMPFGVQFVGVRTNEEMLNAVLEKFDKQDIVIKAAAVSDYKPKAYSQKKIKKNEDELSLPMIKD
;
A
#
# COMPACT_ATOMS: atom_id res chain seq x y z
N MET A 1 29.12 -9.48 -6.40
CA MET A 1 29.00 -9.67 -7.87
C MET A 1 27.96 -8.74 -8.47
N TYR A 2 26.74 -8.65 -7.95
CA TYR A 2 25.67 -7.82 -8.53
C TYR A 2 26.06 -6.33 -8.63
N GLU A 3 26.72 -5.78 -7.64
CA GLU A 3 27.16 -4.37 -7.58
C GLU A 3 28.44 -4.08 -8.39
N ASN A 4 28.97 -5.07 -9.12
CA ASN A 4 30.15 -4.87 -9.95
C ASN A 4 29.84 -3.84 -11.06
N PRO A 5 30.67 -2.79 -11.25
CA PRO A 5 30.41 -1.73 -12.24
C PRO A 5 30.21 -2.25 -13.65
N ILE A 6 31.01 -3.25 -14.08
CA ILE A 6 30.90 -3.85 -15.42
C ILE A 6 29.52 -4.52 -15.59
N LEU A 7 29.03 -5.22 -14.56
CA LEU A 7 27.70 -5.83 -14.60
C LEU A 7 26.60 -4.77 -14.68
N GLN A 8 26.71 -3.69 -13.90
CA GLN A 8 25.74 -2.60 -13.94
C GLN A 8 25.73 -1.89 -15.30
N ASP A 9 26.88 -1.67 -15.89
CA ASP A 9 27.00 -1.12 -17.27
C ASP A 9 26.34 -2.04 -18.30
N ASN A 10 26.56 -3.35 -18.21
CA ASN A 10 25.90 -4.32 -19.08
C ASN A 10 24.39 -4.33 -18.92
N ILE A 11 23.86 -4.29 -17.69
CA ILE A 11 22.43 -4.16 -17.42
C ILE A 11 21.87 -2.88 -18.06
N ASN A 12 22.51 -1.73 -17.81
CA ASN A 12 22.10 -0.45 -18.38
C ASN A 12 22.11 -0.47 -19.92
N LYS A 13 23.09 -1.14 -20.52
CA LYS A 13 23.16 -1.30 -21.96
C LYS A 13 22.01 -2.14 -22.51
N LEU A 14 21.70 -3.26 -21.86
CA LEU A 14 20.57 -4.12 -22.25
C LEU A 14 19.23 -3.40 -22.09
N MET A 15 19.04 -2.63 -21.01
CA MET A 15 17.82 -1.81 -20.82
C MET A 15 17.59 -0.84 -21.99
N LYS A 16 18.66 -0.26 -22.57
CA LYS A 16 18.55 0.58 -23.78
C LYS A 16 18.07 -0.17 -25.02
N PHE A 17 18.22 -1.48 -25.04
CA PHE A 17 17.73 -2.36 -26.11
C PHE A 17 16.33 -2.93 -25.81
N GLY A 18 15.65 -2.45 -24.73
CA GLY A 18 14.30 -2.86 -24.38
C GLY A 18 14.20 -4.10 -23.47
N TYR A 19 15.33 -4.55 -22.90
CA TYR A 19 15.30 -5.60 -21.88
C TYR A 19 14.83 -5.03 -20.54
N GLU A 20 13.92 -5.72 -19.91
CA GLU A 20 13.44 -5.39 -18.55
C GLU A 20 14.18 -6.23 -17.50
N PHE A 21 14.48 -5.61 -16.37
CA PHE A 21 15.20 -6.26 -15.28
C PHE A 21 14.45 -6.15 -13.97
N ILE A 22 14.15 -7.28 -13.37
CA ILE A 22 13.68 -7.35 -12.00
C ILE A 22 14.90 -7.35 -11.08
N LYS A 23 15.04 -6.32 -10.24
CA LYS A 23 16.16 -6.21 -9.30
C LYS A 23 16.16 -7.39 -8.33
N PRO A 24 17.34 -7.98 -8.03
CA PRO A 24 17.42 -9.04 -7.04
C PRO A 24 17.05 -8.54 -5.64
N ALA A 25 16.52 -9.43 -4.82
CA ALA A 25 16.28 -9.15 -3.41
C ALA A 25 17.60 -9.03 -2.64
N SER A 26 17.56 -8.29 -1.55
CA SER A 26 18.65 -8.23 -0.57
C SER A 26 18.43 -9.25 0.54
N GLY A 27 19.51 -9.80 1.08
CA GLY A 27 19.45 -10.76 2.17
C GLY A 27 20.74 -11.56 2.30
N ARG A 28 20.68 -12.65 3.08
CA ARG A 28 21.82 -13.56 3.24
C ARG A 28 22.05 -14.32 1.93
N LEU A 29 23.26 -14.24 1.41
CA LEU A 29 23.72 -14.88 0.19
C LEU A 29 24.31 -16.27 0.47
N ALA A 30 24.46 -17.10 -0.55
CA ALA A 30 25.03 -18.44 -0.45
C ALA A 30 26.49 -18.44 0.07
N CYS A 31 27.22 -17.35 -0.14
CA CYS A 31 28.58 -17.16 0.37
C CYS A 31 28.65 -16.81 1.89
N GLY A 32 27.48 -16.64 2.55
CA GLY A 32 27.40 -16.27 3.96
C GLY A 32 27.31 -14.77 4.22
N ASP A 33 27.59 -13.93 3.25
CA ASP A 33 27.47 -12.47 3.33
C ASP A 33 26.02 -12.01 3.21
N SER A 34 25.75 -10.75 3.55
CA SER A 34 24.46 -10.10 3.30
C SER A 34 24.60 -9.03 2.23
N GLY A 35 23.69 -9.01 1.27
CA GLY A 35 23.72 -8.03 0.16
C GLY A 35 22.67 -8.30 -0.91
N ALA A 36 22.71 -7.51 -1.98
CA ALA A 36 21.86 -7.70 -3.16
C ALA A 36 22.40 -8.84 -4.03
N GLY A 37 21.52 -9.72 -4.50
CA GLY A 37 21.91 -10.86 -5.37
C GLY A 37 21.06 -12.12 -5.14
N LYS A 38 20.11 -12.08 -4.20
CA LYS A 38 19.14 -13.16 -3.98
C LYS A 38 18.03 -13.08 -5.02
N LEU A 39 17.52 -14.26 -5.46
CA LEU A 39 16.33 -14.30 -6.29
C LEU A 39 15.19 -13.55 -5.61
N GLN A 40 14.48 -12.73 -6.37
CA GLN A 40 13.33 -11.99 -5.89
C GLN A 40 12.18 -12.97 -5.57
N ASP A 41 11.25 -12.53 -4.72
CA ASP A 41 10.06 -13.31 -4.40
C ASP A 41 9.29 -13.70 -5.66
N THR A 42 8.82 -14.96 -5.73
CA THR A 42 8.19 -15.49 -6.93
C THR A 42 6.85 -14.82 -7.23
N ASN A 43 6.07 -14.44 -6.20
CA ASN A 43 4.81 -13.72 -6.39
C ASN A 43 5.09 -12.32 -6.97
N PHE A 44 6.14 -11.66 -6.46
CA PHE A 44 6.57 -10.37 -7.01
C PHE A 44 7.00 -10.49 -8.48
N ILE A 45 7.78 -11.52 -8.84
CA ILE A 45 8.18 -11.77 -10.23
C ILE A 45 6.95 -11.99 -11.12
N THR A 46 5.99 -12.77 -10.66
CA THR A 46 4.74 -13.04 -11.38
C THR A 46 3.95 -11.76 -11.60
N GLN A 47 3.75 -10.94 -10.57
CA GLN A 47 3.05 -9.65 -10.70
C GLN A 47 3.72 -8.72 -11.73
N VAL A 48 5.06 -8.67 -11.75
CA VAL A 48 5.80 -7.86 -12.73
C VAL A 48 5.54 -8.37 -14.14
N ILE A 49 5.63 -9.69 -14.37
CA ILE A 49 5.41 -10.31 -15.68
C ILE A 49 3.98 -10.06 -16.16
N GLU A 50 2.98 -10.30 -15.30
CA GLU A 50 1.56 -10.05 -15.61
C GLU A 50 1.32 -8.60 -16.00
N SER A 51 1.88 -7.66 -15.23
CA SER A 51 1.81 -6.23 -15.54
C SER A 51 2.45 -5.89 -16.88
N MET A 52 3.58 -6.48 -17.23
CA MET A 52 4.26 -6.26 -18.51
C MET A 52 3.47 -6.81 -19.70
N LEU A 53 2.83 -7.96 -19.52
CA LEU A 53 2.04 -8.63 -20.55
C LEU A 53 0.63 -8.04 -20.72
N TYR A 54 0.24 -7.09 -19.87
CA TYR A 54 -1.07 -6.47 -19.96
C TYR A 54 -1.15 -5.55 -21.17
N ASP A 55 -1.93 -5.96 -22.18
CA ASP A 55 -1.95 -5.31 -23.51
C ASP A 55 -2.54 -3.91 -23.51
N LYS A 56 -3.57 -3.69 -22.67
CA LYS A 56 -4.34 -2.45 -22.66
C LYS A 56 -3.71 -1.40 -21.74
N LYS A 57 -3.03 -0.42 -22.30
CA LYS A 57 -2.40 0.71 -21.56
C LYS A 57 -3.19 2.02 -21.73
N ASP A 58 -4.50 1.95 -21.61
CA ASP A 58 -5.41 3.09 -21.83
C ASP A 58 -5.43 4.13 -20.71
N LEU A 59 -4.80 3.85 -19.57
CA LEU A 59 -4.57 4.81 -18.50
C LEU A 59 -3.14 5.37 -18.47
N LYS A 60 -2.36 5.15 -19.53
CA LYS A 60 -0.99 5.67 -19.62
C LYS A 60 -0.96 7.20 -19.47
N GLY A 61 -0.11 7.68 -18.53
CA GLY A 61 0.02 9.10 -18.22
C GLY A 61 -1.09 9.67 -17.33
N LYS A 62 -2.03 8.83 -16.86
CA LYS A 62 -3.05 9.21 -15.89
C LYS A 62 -2.56 8.96 -14.47
N LYS A 63 -2.93 9.84 -13.55
CA LYS A 63 -2.69 9.72 -12.11
C LYS A 63 -3.97 9.28 -11.42
N VAL A 64 -3.91 8.14 -10.75
CA VAL A 64 -5.05 7.52 -10.09
C VAL A 64 -4.77 7.38 -8.61
N LEU A 65 -5.62 7.95 -7.77
CA LEU A 65 -5.60 7.76 -6.34
C LEU A 65 -6.71 6.79 -5.93
N VAL A 66 -6.36 5.76 -5.18
CA VAL A 66 -7.31 4.78 -4.66
C VAL A 66 -7.23 4.76 -3.13
N THR A 67 -8.37 4.80 -2.44
CA THR A 67 -8.41 4.52 -1.00
C THR A 67 -8.83 3.08 -0.76
N ALA A 68 -8.23 2.42 0.25
CA ALA A 68 -8.50 1.01 0.56
C ALA A 68 -8.45 0.71 2.06
N GLY A 69 -8.91 -0.47 2.42
CA GLY A 69 -8.88 -0.96 3.80
C GLY A 69 -9.83 -0.24 4.75
N PRO A 70 -9.85 -0.65 6.02
CA PRO A 70 -10.60 0.03 7.06
C PRO A 70 -9.79 1.15 7.70
N THR A 71 -10.47 2.13 8.32
CA THR A 71 -9.85 2.99 9.33
C THR A 71 -9.99 2.36 10.72
N MET A 72 -9.13 2.77 11.64
CA MET A 72 -9.13 2.34 13.04
C MET A 72 -9.17 3.55 13.95
N GLU A 73 -10.19 3.62 14.80
CA GLU A 73 -10.37 4.74 15.75
C GLU A 73 -10.07 4.23 17.16
N ASP A 74 -8.96 4.70 17.74
CA ASP A 74 -8.47 4.20 19.00
C ASP A 74 -9.34 4.64 20.19
N ILE A 75 -9.70 3.69 21.05
CA ILE A 75 -10.39 3.90 22.34
C ILE A 75 -9.33 4.14 23.43
N ASP A 76 -8.33 3.28 23.47
CA ASP A 76 -7.20 3.32 24.40
C ASP A 76 -5.96 2.66 23.73
N PRO A 77 -4.80 2.56 24.37
CA PRO A 77 -3.60 1.96 23.76
C PRO A 77 -3.74 0.51 23.29
N VAL A 78 -4.84 -0.16 23.61
CA VAL A 78 -5.04 -1.60 23.35
C VAL A 78 -6.24 -1.86 22.44
N ARG A 79 -7.27 -1.01 22.49
CA ARG A 79 -8.56 -1.23 21.81
C ARG A 79 -8.89 -0.11 20.86
N TYR A 80 -9.50 -0.49 19.77
CA TYR A 80 -9.95 0.41 18.71
C TYR A 80 -11.29 -0.08 18.11
N ILE A 81 -11.96 0.80 17.41
CA ILE A 81 -13.12 0.51 16.59
C ILE A 81 -12.66 0.48 15.13
N THR A 82 -13.16 -0.45 14.35
CA THR A 82 -12.84 -0.59 12.93
C THR A 82 -13.95 -1.30 12.18
N ASN A 83 -14.01 -1.12 10.89
CA ASN A 83 -14.89 -1.85 9.99
C ASN A 83 -14.26 -3.21 9.58
N ARG A 84 -15.11 -4.20 9.32
CA ARG A 84 -14.66 -5.51 8.81
C ARG A 84 -14.36 -5.42 7.31
N SER A 85 -13.32 -4.71 6.94
CA SER A 85 -12.87 -4.60 5.56
C SER A 85 -11.53 -5.29 5.37
N SER A 86 -11.42 -6.09 4.33
CA SER A 86 -10.15 -6.71 3.95
C SER A 86 -9.27 -5.83 3.07
N GLY A 87 -9.81 -4.75 2.50
CA GLY A 87 -9.13 -3.88 1.54
C GLY A 87 -9.01 -4.44 0.12
N LYS A 88 -9.38 -5.70 -0.12
CA LYS A 88 -9.17 -6.40 -1.41
C LYS A 88 -9.65 -5.60 -2.62
N MET A 89 -10.83 -5.00 -2.56
CA MET A 89 -11.38 -4.23 -3.68
C MET A 89 -10.46 -3.07 -4.09
N GLY A 90 -10.04 -2.24 -3.12
CA GLY A 90 -9.16 -1.11 -3.42
C GLY A 90 -7.78 -1.54 -3.93
N TYR A 91 -7.22 -2.62 -3.37
CA TYR A 91 -5.96 -3.18 -3.85
C TYR A 91 -6.08 -3.68 -5.30
N SER A 92 -7.12 -4.47 -5.62
CA SER A 92 -7.34 -4.95 -6.99
C SER A 92 -7.60 -3.81 -8.00
N ILE A 93 -8.28 -2.74 -7.58
CA ILE A 93 -8.45 -1.54 -8.41
C ILE A 93 -7.10 -0.85 -8.66
N ALA A 94 -6.26 -0.75 -7.64
CA ALA A 94 -4.94 -0.15 -7.76
C ALA A 94 -4.03 -0.96 -8.70
N GLU A 95 -4.06 -2.30 -8.59
CA GLU A 95 -3.34 -3.21 -9.48
C GLU A 95 -3.81 -3.09 -10.92
N GLU A 96 -5.11 -3.13 -11.17
CA GLU A 96 -5.69 -2.97 -12.50
C GLU A 96 -5.34 -1.61 -13.12
N ALA A 97 -5.43 -0.52 -12.35
CA ALA A 97 -5.07 0.80 -12.82
C ALA A 97 -3.57 0.90 -13.21
N ARG A 98 -2.69 0.30 -12.38
CA ARG A 98 -1.25 0.18 -12.67
C ARG A 98 -1.02 -0.61 -13.96
N ASP A 99 -1.65 -1.76 -14.11
CA ASP A 99 -1.48 -2.64 -15.26
C ASP A 99 -1.96 -1.98 -16.55
N ARG A 100 -2.95 -1.12 -16.46
CA ARG A 100 -3.41 -0.23 -17.53
C ARG A 100 -2.51 1.00 -17.78
N GLY A 101 -1.40 1.10 -17.05
CA GLY A 101 -0.36 2.10 -17.28
C GLY A 101 -0.51 3.41 -16.51
N ALA A 102 -1.39 3.47 -15.51
CA ALA A 102 -1.53 4.65 -14.65
C ALA A 102 -0.38 4.78 -13.64
N GLU A 103 -0.10 6.02 -13.23
CA GLU A 103 0.65 6.32 -12.01
C GLU A 103 -0.32 6.21 -10.82
N VAL A 104 -0.20 5.15 -10.01
CA VAL A 104 -1.17 4.85 -8.96
C VAL A 104 -0.63 5.24 -7.59
N THR A 105 -1.45 5.95 -6.82
CA THR A 105 -1.29 6.14 -5.38
C THR A 105 -2.38 5.39 -4.63
N LEU A 106 -1.98 4.47 -3.75
CA LEU A 106 -2.88 3.70 -2.87
C LEU A 106 -2.76 4.22 -1.45
N VAL A 107 -3.81 4.87 -0.95
CA VAL A 107 -3.95 5.28 0.46
C VAL A 107 -4.73 4.20 1.19
N SER A 108 -4.09 3.47 2.09
CA SER A 108 -4.72 2.31 2.72
C SER A 108 -4.66 2.36 4.23
N GLY A 109 -5.80 2.09 4.84
CA GLY A 109 -5.86 1.66 6.24
C GLY A 109 -5.22 0.28 6.42
N PRO A 110 -5.09 -0.21 7.68
CA PRO A 110 -4.41 -1.46 7.97
C PRO A 110 -5.09 -2.67 7.33
N THR A 111 -4.32 -3.46 6.59
CA THR A 111 -4.75 -4.73 5.98
C THR A 111 -3.64 -5.78 6.14
N SER A 112 -3.98 -7.05 5.89
CA SER A 112 -3.01 -8.14 5.78
C SER A 112 -2.54 -8.37 4.34
N LEU A 113 -2.93 -7.50 3.40
CA LEU A 113 -2.56 -7.63 2.00
C LEU A 113 -1.13 -7.16 1.79
N GLU A 114 -0.42 -7.82 0.90
CA GLU A 114 0.88 -7.37 0.44
C GLU A 114 0.74 -6.09 -0.40
N MET A 115 1.76 -5.24 -0.31
CA MET A 115 1.78 -3.99 -1.06
C MET A 115 1.94 -4.29 -2.56
N PRO A 116 1.04 -3.79 -3.42
CA PRO A 116 1.12 -4.06 -4.84
C PRO A 116 2.41 -3.49 -5.46
N PHE A 117 3.01 -4.25 -6.36
CA PHE A 117 4.14 -3.79 -7.16
C PHE A 117 3.80 -2.50 -7.93
N GLY A 118 4.76 -1.59 -8.05
CA GLY A 118 4.65 -0.41 -8.92
C GLY A 118 3.61 0.64 -8.50
N VAL A 119 3.06 0.52 -7.30
CA VAL A 119 2.08 1.46 -6.72
C VAL A 119 2.74 2.30 -5.63
N GLN A 120 2.51 3.61 -5.62
CA GLN A 120 2.91 4.46 -4.52
C GLN A 120 1.98 4.22 -3.32
N PHE A 121 2.51 3.62 -2.26
CA PHE A 121 1.73 3.27 -1.08
C PHE A 121 1.82 4.35 0.00
N VAL A 122 0.66 4.70 0.58
CA VAL A 122 0.54 5.60 1.74
C VAL A 122 -0.29 4.89 2.80
N GLY A 123 0.37 4.38 3.83
CA GLY A 123 -0.30 3.75 4.98
C GLY A 123 -0.86 4.80 5.92
N VAL A 124 -2.11 4.63 6.31
CA VAL A 124 -2.84 5.48 7.26
C VAL A 124 -3.54 4.59 8.29
N ARG A 125 -3.93 5.15 9.42
CA ARG A 125 -4.60 4.41 10.47
C ARG A 125 -6.01 4.94 10.72
N THR A 126 -6.16 6.24 10.92
CA THR A 126 -7.43 6.86 11.25
C THR A 126 -8.12 7.46 10.02
N ASN A 127 -9.41 7.80 10.17
CA ASN A 127 -10.17 8.51 9.15
C ASN A 127 -9.54 9.89 8.84
N GLU A 128 -9.12 10.61 9.87
CA GLU A 128 -8.45 11.91 9.75
C GLU A 128 -7.13 11.81 8.96
N GLU A 129 -6.32 10.80 9.25
CA GLU A 129 -5.07 10.54 8.48
C GLU A 129 -5.38 10.22 7.03
N MET A 130 -6.43 9.42 6.76
CA MET A 130 -6.84 9.09 5.40
C MET A 130 -7.32 10.33 4.65
N LEU A 131 -8.14 11.16 5.29
CA LEU A 131 -8.59 12.42 4.71
C LEU A 131 -7.41 13.34 4.36
N ASN A 132 -6.49 13.54 5.28
CA ASN A 132 -5.32 14.38 5.07
C ASN A 132 -4.42 13.86 3.93
N ALA A 133 -4.16 12.56 3.90
CA ALA A 133 -3.36 11.93 2.85
C ALA A 133 -4.02 12.04 1.46
N VAL A 134 -5.34 11.94 1.40
CA VAL A 134 -6.09 12.14 0.14
C VAL A 134 -6.04 13.61 -0.29
N LEU A 135 -6.33 14.55 0.61
CA LEU A 135 -6.36 15.98 0.29
C LEU A 135 -4.99 16.51 -0.17
N GLU A 136 -3.89 16.06 0.46
CA GLU A 136 -2.53 16.44 0.07
C GLU A 136 -2.22 16.12 -1.40
N LYS A 137 -2.83 15.07 -1.93
CA LYS A 137 -2.55 14.56 -3.28
C LYS A 137 -3.65 14.85 -4.30
N PHE A 138 -4.83 15.25 -3.84
CA PHE A 138 -6.06 15.34 -4.63
C PHE A 138 -5.91 16.18 -5.90
N ASP A 139 -5.37 17.38 -5.79
CA ASP A 139 -5.27 18.34 -6.91
C ASP A 139 -4.37 17.84 -8.06
N LYS A 140 -3.55 16.83 -7.79
CA LYS A 140 -2.61 16.27 -8.77
C LYS A 140 -3.13 14.98 -9.43
N GLN A 141 -4.36 14.55 -9.10
CA GLN A 141 -4.94 13.32 -9.61
C GLN A 141 -5.89 13.59 -10.76
N ASP A 142 -5.87 12.72 -11.78
CA ASP A 142 -6.90 12.69 -12.83
C ASP A 142 -8.15 11.92 -12.38
N ILE A 143 -7.97 10.89 -11.53
CA ILE A 143 -9.04 10.00 -11.08
C ILE A 143 -8.85 9.71 -9.60
N VAL A 144 -9.93 9.79 -8.83
CA VAL A 144 -9.96 9.38 -7.41
C VAL A 144 -11.04 8.33 -7.21
N ILE A 145 -10.64 7.17 -6.65
CA ILE A 145 -11.54 6.03 -6.41
C ILE A 145 -11.57 5.76 -4.90
N LYS A 146 -12.74 5.90 -4.29
CA LYS A 146 -12.94 5.71 -2.85
C LYS A 146 -13.50 4.32 -2.60
N ALA A 147 -12.63 3.38 -2.17
CA ALA A 147 -12.98 2.00 -1.85
C ALA A 147 -12.64 1.62 -0.39
N ALA A 148 -12.18 2.58 0.41
CA ALA A 148 -11.94 2.37 1.84
C ALA A 148 -13.25 2.25 2.64
N ALA A 149 -13.21 1.50 3.73
CA ALA A 149 -14.28 1.43 4.72
C ALA A 149 -13.92 2.34 5.90
N VAL A 150 -14.20 3.62 5.76
CA VAL A 150 -13.97 4.62 6.81
C VAL A 150 -15.01 4.50 7.92
N SER A 151 -14.64 4.89 9.14
CA SER A 151 -15.54 4.91 10.30
C SER A 151 -16.41 6.16 10.26
N ASP A 152 -17.74 6.00 10.43
CA ASP A 152 -18.68 7.12 10.55
C ASP A 152 -18.63 7.79 11.93
N TYR A 153 -18.15 7.05 12.92
CA TYR A 153 -18.07 7.48 14.31
C TYR A 153 -16.72 7.12 14.92
N LYS A 154 -16.25 7.99 15.82
CA LYS A 154 -15.06 7.76 16.64
C LYS A 154 -15.36 7.95 18.13
N PRO A 155 -14.54 7.38 19.03
CA PRO A 155 -14.64 7.66 20.45
C PRO A 155 -14.54 9.16 20.72
N LYS A 156 -15.44 9.69 21.59
CA LYS A 156 -15.42 11.10 21.96
C LYS A 156 -14.12 11.53 22.64
N ALA A 157 -13.47 10.61 23.34
CA ALA A 157 -12.21 10.83 24.01
C ALA A 157 -11.33 9.59 23.96
N TYR A 158 -10.04 9.79 23.68
CA TYR A 158 -9.01 8.75 23.78
C TYR A 158 -8.51 8.63 25.21
N SER A 159 -8.45 7.41 25.75
CA SER A 159 -7.86 7.14 27.06
C SER A 159 -6.37 6.85 26.97
N GLN A 160 -5.54 7.64 27.66
CA GLN A 160 -4.08 7.47 27.71
C GLN A 160 -3.63 6.14 28.35
N LYS A 161 -4.51 5.47 29.08
CA LYS A 161 -4.26 4.20 29.76
C LYS A 161 -5.33 3.20 29.37
N LYS A 162 -4.94 1.92 29.32
CA LYS A 162 -5.90 0.82 29.16
C LYS A 162 -7.04 0.95 30.18
N ILE A 163 -8.26 1.05 29.72
CA ILE A 163 -9.45 1.10 30.56
C ILE A 163 -9.56 -0.25 31.26
N LYS A 164 -9.44 -0.24 32.60
CA LYS A 164 -9.55 -1.45 33.41
C LYS A 164 -11.02 -1.80 33.67
N LYS A 165 -11.28 -3.07 33.88
CA LYS A 165 -12.61 -3.58 34.28
C LYS A 165 -12.87 -3.17 35.73
N ASN A 166 -13.65 -2.12 35.94
CA ASN A 166 -14.01 -1.63 37.26
C ASN A 166 -15.48 -1.80 37.56
N GLU A 167 -16.33 -1.92 36.54
CA GLU A 167 -17.79 -2.02 36.62
C GLU A 167 -18.29 -3.14 35.71
N ASP A 168 -19.52 -3.58 35.89
CA ASP A 168 -20.10 -4.65 35.07
C ASP A 168 -20.42 -4.17 33.64
N GLU A 169 -20.62 -2.86 33.46
CA GLU A 169 -20.90 -2.24 32.16
C GLU A 169 -19.86 -1.16 31.80
N LEU A 170 -19.57 -1.04 30.51
CA LEU A 170 -18.75 0.02 29.95
C LEU A 170 -19.57 0.78 28.90
N SER A 171 -19.84 2.05 29.14
CA SER A 171 -20.43 2.95 28.16
C SER A 171 -19.33 3.72 27.42
N LEU A 172 -19.34 3.67 26.09
CA LEU A 172 -18.38 4.37 25.24
C LEU A 172 -19.11 5.47 24.46
N PRO A 173 -18.97 6.75 24.85
CA PRO A 173 -19.54 7.85 24.09
C PRO A 173 -18.86 7.98 22.73
N MET A 174 -19.67 8.05 21.66
CA MET A 174 -19.22 8.19 20.29
C MET A 174 -19.63 9.56 19.74
N ILE A 175 -18.80 10.12 18.88
CA ILE A 175 -19.13 11.32 18.10
C ILE A 175 -19.00 10.99 16.60
N LYS A 176 -19.74 11.73 15.78
CA LYS A 176 -19.61 11.64 14.32
C LYS A 176 -18.21 12.03 13.91
N ASP A 177 -17.65 11.25 13.02
CA ASP A 177 -16.32 11.51 12.46
C ASP A 177 -16.41 12.23 11.11
#